data_76892cf71a742f6880611a2f66cb068a
#
_entry.id   76892cf71a742f6880611a2f66cb068a
#
_cell.length_a   1.000
_cell.length_b   1.000
_cell.length_c   1.000
_cell.angle_alpha   90.00
_cell.angle_beta   90.00
_cell.angle_gamma   90.00
#
_symmetry.space_group_name_H-M   'P 1'
#
loop_
_entity.id
_entity.type
_entity.pdbx_description
1 polymer ?
#
loop_
_entity_poly.entity_id
_entity_poly.type
_entity_poly.pdbx_seq_one_letter_code
_entity_poly.pdbx_strand_id
1 'polypeptide(L)'
;MKGMYEACNDKMWNDAAGLLIWMSHPAYPSFVWQTYDYYYDPTGAYWGAKKACEHLHLQWNSSNNSIKAVNTTTKDLKGAYAKATIYNLNGKEVAAYGRTKQMDVPASNIAEAFTLNFNPYNLAFGKNVIASSSSPSRSASLVADGGAGSRWESDASDSQWIYVDLGKKEKIEHVVLKWETARAKEYEIQVSNDARKWKTVYTNKDGQGSTDEIKLSPVTARYVKMAGVSRATDFGYSLYEFEIYGKKQK
;
A
#
# COMPACT_ATOMS: atom_id res chain seq x y z
N MET A 1 4.14 8.24 -19.16
CA MET A 1 4.50 7.04 -19.95
C MET A 1 5.13 5.94 -19.09
N LYS A 2 6.32 6.11 -18.49
CA LYS A 2 6.98 5.03 -17.72
C LYS A 2 6.03 4.32 -16.74
N GLY A 3 5.36 5.06 -15.88
CA GLY A 3 4.42 4.49 -14.91
C GLY A 3 3.21 3.75 -15.51
N MET A 4 2.74 4.14 -16.69
CA MET A 4 1.67 3.42 -17.40
C MET A 4 2.14 2.05 -17.88
N TYR A 5 3.36 1.97 -18.41
CA TYR A 5 3.96 0.69 -18.82
C TYR A 5 4.25 -0.19 -17.60
N GLU A 6 4.76 0.38 -16.50
CA GLU A 6 5.01 -0.36 -15.27
C GLU A 6 3.71 -0.88 -14.64
N ALA A 7 2.62 -0.12 -14.71
CA ALA A 7 1.30 -0.58 -14.25
C ALA A 7 0.76 -1.74 -15.12
N CYS A 8 1.00 -1.70 -16.44
CA CYS A 8 0.68 -2.82 -17.33
C CYS A 8 1.56 -4.04 -17.01
N ASN A 9 2.86 -3.83 -16.83
CA ASN A 9 3.79 -4.90 -16.46
C ASN A 9 3.39 -5.57 -15.15
N ASP A 10 2.87 -4.82 -14.16
CA ASP A 10 2.41 -5.35 -12.87
C ASP A 10 1.26 -6.36 -13.02
N LYS A 11 0.52 -6.30 -14.13
CA LYS A 11 -0.62 -7.16 -14.45
C LYS A 11 -0.37 -8.11 -15.62
N MET A 12 0.85 -8.09 -16.18
CA MET A 12 1.21 -8.91 -17.31
C MET A 12 1.00 -10.41 -17.00
N TRP A 13 0.53 -11.14 -18.00
CA TRP A 13 0.14 -12.55 -17.97
C TRP A 13 -1.09 -12.89 -17.08
N ASN A 14 -1.67 -11.93 -16.37
CA ASN A 14 -2.92 -12.13 -15.62
C ASN A 14 -4.05 -11.30 -16.22
N ASP A 15 -4.04 -9.98 -15.99
CA ASP A 15 -5.15 -9.09 -16.34
C ASP A 15 -4.81 -8.18 -17.52
N ALA A 16 -3.53 -8.05 -17.90
CA ALA A 16 -3.06 -7.16 -18.97
C ALA A 16 -2.37 -7.94 -20.09
N ALA A 17 -2.88 -7.79 -21.30
CA ALA A 17 -2.31 -8.38 -22.52
C ALA A 17 -1.37 -7.42 -23.27
N GLY A 18 -1.43 -6.12 -23.03
CA GLY A 18 -0.60 -5.11 -23.67
C GLY A 18 -1.10 -3.69 -23.50
N LEU A 19 -0.36 -2.74 -24.06
CA LEU A 19 -0.67 -1.32 -24.09
C LEU A 19 -0.72 -0.82 -25.54
N LEU A 20 -1.77 -0.09 -25.86
CA LEU A 20 -1.88 0.67 -27.10
C LEU A 20 -1.55 2.13 -26.83
N ILE A 21 -0.59 2.68 -27.57
CA ILE A 21 -0.25 4.09 -27.51
C ILE A 21 -1.13 4.84 -28.49
N TRP A 22 -1.90 5.80 -27.99
CA TRP A 22 -2.62 6.73 -28.84
C TRP A 22 -1.72 7.92 -29.16
N MET A 23 -1.29 7.98 -30.42
CA MET A 23 -0.40 8.93 -31.08
C MET A 23 1.03 8.90 -30.52
N SER A 24 1.93 8.41 -31.34
CA SER A 24 3.37 8.43 -31.08
C SER A 24 4.05 9.73 -31.53
N HIS A 25 3.41 10.48 -32.45
CA HIS A 25 3.97 11.66 -33.08
C HIS A 25 2.88 12.72 -33.34
N PRO A 26 3.08 14.00 -33.03
CA PRO A 26 2.12 15.07 -33.30
C PRO A 26 2.11 15.50 -34.77
N ALA A 27 0.95 15.98 -35.22
CA ALA A 27 0.78 16.49 -36.59
C ALA A 27 1.30 17.93 -36.76
N TYR A 28 1.60 18.63 -35.68
CA TYR A 28 2.13 20.01 -35.62
C TYR A 28 2.96 20.22 -34.37
N PRO A 29 3.84 21.24 -34.28
CA PRO A 29 4.62 21.52 -33.09
C PRO A 29 3.70 21.77 -31.86
N SER A 30 3.84 20.93 -30.84
CA SER A 30 3.01 21.00 -29.62
C SER A 30 3.71 20.34 -28.44
N PHE A 31 3.32 20.74 -27.22
CA PHE A 31 3.75 20.08 -25.96
C PHE A 31 2.71 19.04 -25.57
N VAL A 32 2.89 17.80 -26.06
CA VAL A 32 1.97 16.71 -25.79
C VAL A 32 2.75 15.48 -25.31
N TRP A 33 2.05 14.48 -24.78
CA TRP A 33 2.63 13.25 -24.20
C TRP A 33 3.18 12.22 -25.19
N GLN A 34 3.29 12.57 -26.50
CA GLN A 34 3.78 11.65 -27.50
C GLN A 34 5.23 11.22 -27.26
N THR A 35 5.60 10.06 -27.85
CA THR A 35 6.95 9.50 -27.74
C THR A 35 7.98 10.27 -28.53
N TYR A 36 7.56 10.96 -29.61
CA TYR A 36 8.38 11.85 -30.43
C TYR A 36 7.76 13.25 -30.45
N ASP A 37 8.59 14.26 -30.57
CA ASP A 37 8.11 15.59 -30.90
C ASP A 37 7.80 15.72 -32.41
N TYR A 38 7.41 16.92 -32.86
CA TYR A 38 7.10 17.17 -34.28
C TYR A 38 8.32 16.96 -35.20
N TYR A 39 9.52 17.17 -34.70
CA TYR A 39 10.77 17.03 -35.45
C TYR A 39 11.40 15.63 -35.35
N TYR A 40 10.67 14.66 -34.82
CA TYR A 40 11.09 13.28 -34.58
C TYR A 40 12.15 13.09 -33.49
N ASP A 41 12.38 14.09 -32.64
CA ASP A 41 13.25 13.93 -31.49
C ASP A 41 12.55 13.12 -30.39
N PRO A 42 13.23 12.13 -29.76
CA PRO A 42 12.67 11.35 -28.67
C PRO A 42 12.40 12.21 -27.45
N THR A 43 11.16 12.18 -26.97
CA THR A 43 10.73 12.89 -25.75
C THR A 43 11.03 12.10 -24.47
N GLY A 44 10.79 12.68 -23.30
CA GLY A 44 10.81 11.96 -22.03
C GLY A 44 9.85 10.77 -21.97
N ALA A 45 8.75 10.82 -22.76
CA ALA A 45 7.81 9.70 -22.89
C ALA A 45 8.44 8.48 -23.57
N TYR A 46 9.23 8.69 -24.65
CA TYR A 46 10.00 7.65 -25.30
C TYR A 46 10.99 6.95 -24.35
N TRP A 47 11.81 7.75 -23.67
CA TRP A 47 12.82 7.21 -22.75
C TRP A 47 12.18 6.49 -21.57
N GLY A 48 11.06 6.99 -21.07
CA GLY A 48 10.29 6.34 -20.01
C GLY A 48 9.71 4.98 -20.45
N ALA A 49 9.11 4.92 -21.65
CA ALA A 49 8.59 3.68 -22.22
C ALA A 49 9.72 2.67 -22.47
N LYS A 50 10.82 3.11 -23.10
CA LYS A 50 12.00 2.27 -23.36
C LYS A 50 12.52 1.64 -22.06
N LYS A 51 12.60 2.41 -20.97
CA LYS A 51 13.08 1.91 -19.69
C LYS A 51 12.13 0.87 -19.10
N ALA A 52 10.83 1.10 -19.16
CA ALA A 52 9.82 0.16 -18.63
C ALA A 52 9.70 -1.13 -19.47
N CYS A 53 10.13 -1.11 -20.75
CA CYS A 53 10.12 -2.26 -21.65
C CYS A 53 11.43 -3.07 -21.63
N GLU A 54 12.36 -2.81 -20.71
CA GLU A 54 13.55 -3.67 -20.58
C GLU A 54 13.14 -5.11 -20.27
N HIS A 55 13.81 -6.07 -20.88
CA HIS A 55 13.50 -7.50 -20.68
C HIS A 55 13.65 -7.99 -19.25
N LEU A 56 14.56 -7.39 -18.50
CA LEU A 56 14.69 -7.54 -17.05
C LEU A 56 14.50 -6.16 -16.44
N HIS A 57 13.35 -5.94 -15.85
CA HIS A 57 12.97 -4.63 -15.31
C HIS A 57 12.61 -4.73 -13.84
N LEU A 58 13.20 -3.85 -13.02
CA LEU A 58 12.81 -3.68 -11.62
C LEU A 58 11.95 -2.42 -11.50
N GLN A 59 10.76 -2.58 -10.95
CA GLN A 59 9.78 -1.50 -10.83
C GLN A 59 9.24 -1.34 -9.41
N TRP A 60 8.80 -0.13 -9.11
CA TRP A 60 8.07 0.22 -7.89
C TRP A 60 6.61 0.47 -8.22
N ASN A 61 5.73 -0.25 -7.53
CA ASN A 61 4.30 -0.01 -7.59
C ASN A 61 3.91 0.98 -6.47
N SER A 62 3.51 2.18 -6.85
CA SER A 62 3.17 3.25 -5.90
C SER A 62 1.85 3.02 -5.15
N SER A 63 0.98 2.12 -5.63
CA SER A 63 -0.31 1.86 -4.97
C SER A 63 -0.16 1.07 -3.68
N ASN A 64 0.86 0.20 -3.60
CA ASN A 64 1.12 -0.67 -2.44
C ASN A 64 2.60 -0.70 -2.02
N ASN A 65 3.43 0.17 -2.58
CA ASN A 65 4.87 0.29 -2.34
C ASN A 65 5.68 -1.00 -2.58
N SER A 66 5.15 -1.94 -3.37
CA SER A 66 5.90 -3.15 -3.72
C SER A 66 7.00 -2.89 -4.75
N ILE A 67 8.12 -3.57 -4.59
CA ILE A 67 9.20 -3.66 -5.57
C ILE A 67 9.07 -5.01 -6.24
N LYS A 68 8.87 -5.00 -7.57
CA LYS A 68 8.70 -6.20 -8.39
C LYS A 68 9.72 -6.25 -9.50
N ALA A 69 10.23 -7.44 -9.78
CA ALA A 69 11.07 -7.72 -10.93
C ALA A 69 10.22 -8.39 -12.02
N VAL A 70 10.28 -7.86 -13.23
CA VAL A 70 9.62 -8.38 -14.42
C VAL A 70 10.67 -9.01 -15.31
N ASN A 71 10.48 -10.27 -15.68
CA ASN A 71 11.35 -11.00 -16.60
C ASN A 71 10.55 -11.45 -17.82
N THR A 72 10.73 -10.77 -18.94
CA THR A 72 10.10 -11.13 -20.21
C THR A 72 10.97 -12.05 -21.08
N THR A 73 12.11 -12.52 -20.54
CA THR A 73 12.97 -13.47 -21.25
C THR A 73 12.47 -14.91 -21.10
N THR A 74 13.00 -15.80 -21.91
CA THR A 74 12.72 -17.25 -21.85
C THR A 74 13.61 -18.00 -20.85
N LYS A 75 14.42 -17.30 -20.07
CA LYS A 75 15.37 -17.89 -19.10
C LYS A 75 15.10 -17.38 -17.70
N ASP A 76 15.21 -18.28 -16.73
CA ASP A 76 15.20 -17.90 -15.32
C ASP A 76 16.39 -17.02 -14.98
N LEU A 77 16.15 -15.98 -14.19
CA LEU A 77 17.20 -15.21 -13.54
C LEU A 77 17.36 -15.73 -12.09
N LYS A 78 18.51 -16.30 -11.78
CA LYS A 78 18.81 -16.85 -10.46
C LYS A 78 19.77 -15.97 -9.65
N GLY A 79 19.51 -15.86 -8.34
CA GLY A 79 20.40 -15.20 -7.41
C GLY A 79 20.58 -13.70 -7.62
N ALA A 80 19.65 -13.03 -8.29
CA ALA A 80 19.70 -11.59 -8.53
C ALA A 80 19.48 -10.80 -7.23
N TYR A 81 19.96 -9.56 -7.19
CA TYR A 81 19.74 -8.64 -6.07
C TYR A 81 18.82 -7.50 -6.51
N ALA A 82 17.67 -7.39 -5.84
CA ALA A 82 16.81 -6.20 -5.92
C ALA A 82 17.23 -5.24 -4.81
N LYS A 83 17.59 -4.00 -5.18
CA LYS A 83 17.96 -2.94 -4.22
C LYS A 83 17.12 -1.71 -4.46
N ALA A 84 16.50 -1.17 -3.40
CA ALA A 84 15.87 0.14 -3.39
C ALA A 84 16.63 1.04 -2.43
N THR A 85 17.00 2.23 -2.90
CA THR A 85 17.64 3.28 -2.10
C THR A 85 16.75 4.52 -2.14
N ILE A 86 16.43 5.05 -0.99
CA ILE A 86 15.53 6.21 -0.85
C ILE A 86 16.34 7.44 -0.50
N TYR A 87 16.05 8.53 -1.18
CA TYR A 87 16.70 9.83 -0.94
C TYR A 87 15.63 10.87 -0.58
N ASN A 88 15.96 11.79 0.31
CA ASN A 88 15.15 12.97 0.56
C ASN A 88 15.32 14.00 -0.57
N LEU A 89 14.55 15.08 -0.53
CA LEU A 89 14.60 16.15 -1.54
C LEU A 89 15.96 16.88 -1.60
N ASN A 90 16.79 16.76 -0.56
CA ASN A 90 18.14 17.31 -0.53
C ASN A 90 19.21 16.32 -1.05
N GLY A 91 18.79 15.19 -1.62
CA GLY A 91 19.67 14.16 -2.15
C GLY A 91 20.38 13.30 -1.09
N LYS A 92 19.99 13.40 0.19
CA LYS A 92 20.56 12.59 1.26
C LYS A 92 19.80 11.27 1.37
N GLU A 93 20.54 10.16 1.44
CA GLU A 93 19.97 8.84 1.63
C GLU A 93 19.23 8.72 2.98
N VAL A 94 18.04 8.12 2.94
CA VAL A 94 17.25 7.78 4.11
C VAL A 94 17.33 6.27 4.30
N ALA A 95 18.43 5.81 4.91
CA ALA A 95 18.79 4.40 5.02
C ALA A 95 17.71 3.54 5.69
N ALA A 96 16.92 4.11 6.60
CA ALA A 96 15.80 3.42 7.28
C ALA A 96 14.74 2.89 6.32
N TYR A 97 14.59 3.46 5.13
CA TYR A 97 13.62 3.06 4.11
C TYR A 97 14.22 2.19 3.01
N GLY A 98 15.56 2.18 2.88
CA GLY A 98 16.25 1.35 1.89
C GLY A 98 16.18 -0.14 2.20
N ARG A 99 16.10 -0.98 1.16
CA ARG A 99 16.10 -2.44 1.29
C ARG A 99 16.87 -3.09 0.16
N THR A 100 17.45 -4.25 0.47
CA THR A 100 18.07 -5.14 -0.52
C THR A 100 17.63 -6.57 -0.22
N LYS A 101 17.31 -7.33 -1.27
CA LYS A 101 16.95 -8.75 -1.15
C LYS A 101 17.48 -9.53 -2.34
N GLN A 102 18.06 -10.70 -2.07
CA GLN A 102 18.36 -11.68 -3.11
C GLN A 102 17.07 -12.40 -3.52
N MET A 103 16.89 -12.63 -4.82
CA MET A 103 15.70 -13.26 -5.36
C MET A 103 15.97 -13.99 -6.66
N ASP A 104 15.11 -14.94 -6.97
CA ASP A 104 15.00 -15.56 -8.27
C ASP A 104 13.81 -14.93 -9.02
N VAL A 105 13.95 -14.78 -10.34
CA VAL A 105 12.86 -14.30 -11.19
C VAL A 105 12.68 -15.31 -12.33
N PRO A 106 11.58 -16.10 -12.30
CA PRO A 106 11.34 -17.10 -13.34
C PRO A 106 11.20 -16.47 -14.73
N ALA A 107 11.45 -17.26 -15.76
CA ALA A 107 11.21 -16.87 -17.16
C ALA A 107 9.74 -16.49 -17.37
N SER A 108 9.49 -15.48 -18.21
CA SER A 108 8.14 -15.00 -18.55
C SER A 108 7.25 -14.81 -17.33
N ASN A 109 7.78 -14.14 -16.27
CA ASN A 109 7.08 -14.00 -14.99
C ASN A 109 7.42 -12.69 -14.27
N ILE A 110 6.63 -12.41 -13.23
CA ILE A 110 6.83 -11.31 -12.29
C ILE A 110 7.12 -11.92 -10.91
N ALA A 111 8.13 -11.41 -10.24
CA ALA A 111 8.45 -11.80 -8.88
C ALA A 111 8.52 -10.59 -7.95
N GLU A 112 7.84 -10.65 -6.82
CA GLU A 112 7.91 -9.60 -5.81
C GLU A 112 9.18 -9.75 -4.97
N ALA A 113 9.98 -8.69 -4.93
CA ALA A 113 11.14 -8.62 -4.08
C ALA A 113 10.75 -8.32 -2.63
N PHE A 114 10.17 -7.17 -2.39
CA PHE A 114 9.74 -6.69 -1.07
C PHE A 114 8.83 -5.47 -1.22
N THR A 115 8.16 -5.12 -0.13
CA THR A 115 7.42 -3.85 0.01
C THR A 115 8.27 -2.85 0.78
N LEU A 116 8.27 -1.58 0.33
CA LEU A 116 8.93 -0.47 1.03
C LEU A 116 8.01 0.03 2.15
N ASN A 117 8.59 0.23 3.33
CA ASN A 117 7.90 0.85 4.45
C ASN A 117 8.38 2.30 4.60
N PHE A 118 7.57 3.26 4.18
CA PHE A 118 7.86 4.69 4.36
C PHE A 118 7.43 5.20 5.74
N ASN A 119 6.86 4.34 6.58
CA ASN A 119 6.49 4.66 7.95
C ASN A 119 6.99 3.57 8.92
N PRO A 120 8.31 3.48 9.18
CA PRO A 120 8.91 2.42 10.00
C PRO A 120 8.46 2.47 11.47
N TYR A 121 7.79 3.54 11.89
CA TYR A 121 7.25 3.67 13.24
C TYR A 121 5.83 3.11 13.37
N ASN A 122 5.18 2.79 12.24
CA ASN A 122 3.87 2.11 12.24
C ASN A 122 4.05 0.65 12.62
N LEU A 123 3.66 0.30 13.83
CA LEU A 123 3.74 -1.07 14.37
C LEU A 123 2.83 -2.06 13.64
N ALA A 124 1.79 -1.56 12.95
CA ALA A 124 0.83 -2.37 12.21
C ALA A 124 1.33 -2.78 10.82
N PHE A 125 2.34 -2.10 10.28
CA PHE A 125 2.79 -2.32 8.90
C PHE A 125 3.22 -3.78 8.66
N GLY A 126 2.60 -4.43 7.66
CA GLY A 126 2.88 -5.81 7.26
C GLY A 126 2.49 -6.85 8.32
N LYS A 127 1.67 -6.49 9.30
CA LYS A 127 1.18 -7.40 10.34
C LYS A 127 -0.05 -8.18 9.88
N ASN A 128 -0.32 -9.28 10.58
CA ASN A 128 -1.53 -10.05 10.34
C ASN A 128 -2.75 -9.27 10.82
N VAL A 129 -3.75 -9.16 9.95
CA VAL A 129 -4.99 -8.42 10.20
C VAL A 129 -6.17 -9.37 10.01
N ILE A 130 -7.10 -9.34 10.94
CA ILE A 130 -8.30 -10.16 10.93
C ILE A 130 -9.52 -9.25 11.10
N ALA A 131 -10.56 -9.52 10.33
CA ALA A 131 -11.82 -8.79 10.37
C ALA A 131 -13.01 -9.72 10.52
N SER A 132 -14.14 -9.19 10.97
CA SER A 132 -15.43 -9.90 11.05
C SER A 132 -15.93 -10.35 9.68
N SER A 133 -15.70 -9.51 8.67
CA SER A 133 -16.00 -9.76 7.26
C SER A 133 -15.04 -8.99 6.36
N SER A 134 -14.94 -9.40 5.10
CA SER A 134 -14.18 -8.67 4.07
C SER A 134 -14.77 -8.96 2.70
N SER A 135 -14.87 -7.94 1.87
CA SER A 135 -15.21 -8.14 0.46
C SER A 135 -14.06 -8.87 -0.27
N PRO A 136 -14.31 -9.70 -1.29
CA PRO A 136 -13.29 -10.53 -1.95
C PRO A 136 -12.08 -9.76 -2.48
N SER A 137 -12.27 -8.55 -2.97
CA SER A 137 -11.20 -7.68 -3.52
C SER A 137 -10.62 -6.69 -2.51
N ARG A 138 -11.14 -6.66 -1.27
CA ARG A 138 -10.80 -5.66 -0.25
C ARG A 138 -10.58 -6.31 1.11
N SER A 139 -9.56 -7.16 1.15
CA SER A 139 -9.23 -7.98 2.32
C SER A 139 -8.75 -7.14 3.51
N ALA A 140 -8.85 -7.69 4.71
CA ALA A 140 -8.41 -7.06 5.94
C ALA A 140 -6.93 -6.64 5.92
N SER A 141 -6.06 -7.43 5.29
CA SER A 141 -4.62 -7.14 5.23
C SER A 141 -4.26 -5.82 4.54
N LEU A 142 -5.15 -5.28 3.71
CA LEU A 142 -4.92 -4.04 2.97
C LEU A 142 -4.88 -2.78 3.84
N VAL A 143 -5.32 -2.83 5.11
CA VAL A 143 -5.20 -1.70 6.04
C VAL A 143 -3.83 -1.57 6.69
N ALA A 144 -2.92 -2.48 6.43
CA ALA A 144 -1.59 -2.52 7.03
C ALA A 144 -0.48 -2.70 5.97
N ASP A 145 -0.77 -2.45 4.70
CA ASP A 145 0.16 -2.61 3.58
C ASP A 145 0.93 -1.32 3.25
N GLY A 146 0.54 -0.17 3.81
CA GLY A 146 1.13 1.14 3.56
C GLY A 146 0.73 1.73 2.20
N GLY A 147 -0.28 1.18 1.55
CA GLY A 147 -0.77 1.59 0.24
C GLY A 147 -1.80 2.70 0.34
N ALA A 148 -1.60 3.80 -0.41
CA ALA A 148 -2.56 4.91 -0.42
C ALA A 148 -3.87 4.61 -1.18
N GLY A 149 -3.90 3.53 -1.97
CA GLY A 149 -5.05 3.19 -2.83
C GLY A 149 -5.71 1.84 -2.51
N SER A 150 -5.10 1.05 -1.65
CA SER A 150 -5.66 -0.21 -1.12
C SER A 150 -6.56 0.08 0.08
N ARG A 151 -7.57 -0.77 0.32
CA ARG A 151 -8.46 -0.60 1.47
C ARG A 151 -9.16 -1.90 1.86
N TRP A 152 -9.53 -2.03 3.11
CA TRP A 152 -10.49 -3.00 3.59
C TRP A 152 -11.91 -2.49 3.45
N GLU A 153 -12.86 -3.43 3.25
CA GLU A 153 -14.30 -3.14 3.23
C GLU A 153 -15.06 -4.29 3.88
N SER A 154 -15.88 -3.97 4.89
CA SER A 154 -16.73 -4.93 5.59
C SER A 154 -18.09 -5.12 4.92
N ASP A 155 -18.83 -6.13 5.38
CA ASP A 155 -20.26 -6.22 5.11
C ASP A 155 -21.03 -5.00 5.65
N ALA A 156 -22.19 -4.71 5.06
CA ALA A 156 -23.04 -3.58 5.40
C ALA A 156 -23.87 -3.84 6.67
N SER A 157 -23.21 -3.98 7.82
CA SER A 157 -23.84 -4.07 9.14
C SER A 157 -23.03 -3.33 10.21
N ASP A 158 -23.67 -2.92 11.32
CA ASP A 158 -23.06 -2.05 12.33
C ASP A 158 -22.01 -2.76 13.19
N SER A 159 -22.20 -4.04 13.51
CA SER A 159 -21.33 -4.76 14.45
C SER A 159 -20.09 -5.38 13.80
N GLN A 160 -19.50 -4.70 12.83
CA GLN A 160 -18.26 -5.15 12.20
C GLN A 160 -17.03 -4.67 12.97
N TRP A 161 -15.96 -5.42 12.85
CA TRP A 161 -14.69 -5.11 13.51
C TRP A 161 -13.50 -5.57 12.67
N ILE A 162 -12.37 -4.96 12.95
CA ILE A 162 -11.08 -5.33 12.38
C ILE A 162 -9.98 -5.17 13.44
N TYR A 163 -9.06 -6.12 13.55
CA TYR A 163 -7.92 -6.00 14.45
C TYR A 163 -6.59 -6.41 13.84
N VAL A 164 -5.54 -5.80 14.35
CA VAL A 164 -4.14 -6.08 14.00
C VAL A 164 -3.50 -6.92 15.09
N ASP A 165 -2.82 -8.02 14.72
CA ASP A 165 -1.92 -8.77 15.58
C ASP A 165 -0.49 -8.22 15.43
N LEU A 166 0.01 -7.49 16.40
CA LEU A 166 1.36 -6.94 16.40
C LEU A 166 2.46 -8.03 16.53
N GLY A 167 2.07 -9.28 16.78
CA GLY A 167 2.97 -10.43 16.93
C GLY A 167 3.54 -10.57 18.34
N LYS A 168 3.69 -9.48 19.06
CA LYS A 168 4.14 -9.40 20.47
C LYS A 168 3.45 -8.23 21.18
N LYS A 169 3.62 -8.17 22.49
CA LYS A 169 3.14 -7.01 23.28
C LYS A 169 3.99 -5.79 22.95
N GLU A 170 3.33 -4.71 22.54
CA GLU A 170 3.93 -3.42 22.27
C GLU A 170 3.29 -2.32 23.15
N LYS A 171 4.05 -1.28 23.45
CA LYS A 171 3.53 -0.09 24.11
C LYS A 171 2.90 0.81 23.06
N ILE A 172 1.59 1.04 23.16
CA ILE A 172 0.78 1.78 22.21
C ILE A 172 0.39 3.11 22.83
N GLU A 173 0.59 4.20 22.12
CA GLU A 173 0.27 5.56 22.56
C GLU A 173 -0.59 6.33 21.53
N HIS A 174 -0.66 5.83 20.28
CA HIS A 174 -1.37 6.52 19.21
C HIS A 174 -1.89 5.52 18.16
N VAL A 175 -3.10 5.77 17.68
CA VAL A 175 -3.74 5.02 16.57
C VAL A 175 -4.20 6.02 15.53
N VAL A 176 -4.01 5.68 14.25
CA VAL A 176 -4.54 6.47 13.13
C VAL A 176 -5.43 5.57 12.29
N LEU A 177 -6.66 6.00 12.04
CA LEU A 177 -7.59 5.38 11.12
C LEU A 177 -7.78 6.29 9.92
N LYS A 178 -7.43 5.81 8.72
CA LYS A 178 -7.69 6.54 7.47
C LYS A 178 -8.92 5.94 6.79
N TRP A 179 -10.02 6.63 6.91
CA TRP A 179 -11.31 6.20 6.40
C TRP A 179 -11.48 6.50 4.91
N GLU A 180 -12.20 5.63 4.25
CA GLU A 180 -12.89 5.93 3.00
C GLU A 180 -14.22 6.63 3.32
N THR A 181 -15.04 6.94 2.32
CA THR A 181 -16.36 7.58 2.53
C THR A 181 -17.29 6.72 3.40
N ALA A 182 -17.20 5.39 3.25
CA ALA A 182 -17.94 4.40 4.04
C ALA A 182 -17.26 4.21 5.42
N ARG A 183 -17.58 5.07 6.37
CA ARG A 183 -16.93 5.20 7.66
C ARG A 183 -17.84 4.83 8.83
N ALA A 184 -17.25 4.72 10.01
CA ALA A 184 -18.01 4.66 11.26
C ALA A 184 -18.50 6.06 11.69
N LYS A 185 -19.75 6.12 12.17
CA LYS A 185 -20.27 7.23 12.95
C LYS A 185 -19.84 7.07 14.42
N GLU A 186 -20.04 5.85 14.94
CA GLU A 186 -19.57 5.51 16.28
C GLU A 186 -18.70 4.26 16.23
N TYR A 187 -17.58 4.27 16.95
CA TYR A 187 -16.67 3.14 17.06
C TYR A 187 -15.83 3.17 18.32
N GLU A 188 -15.23 2.04 18.65
CA GLU A 188 -14.30 1.89 19.76
C GLU A 188 -12.94 1.40 19.29
N ILE A 189 -11.88 1.85 19.98
CA ILE A 189 -10.58 1.20 19.93
C ILE A 189 -10.46 0.32 21.17
N GLN A 190 -10.20 -0.95 20.92
CA GLN A 190 -10.07 -1.96 21.96
C GLN A 190 -8.71 -2.63 21.86
N VAL A 191 -8.18 -3.07 22.98
CA VAL A 191 -6.90 -3.80 23.04
C VAL A 191 -7.06 -5.13 23.75
N SER A 192 -6.19 -6.08 23.38
CA SER A 192 -6.18 -7.43 23.97
C SER A 192 -4.77 -8.02 24.00
N ASN A 193 -4.56 -9.04 24.82
CA ASN A 193 -3.35 -9.87 24.83
C ASN A 193 -3.60 -11.32 24.35
N ASP A 194 -4.86 -11.71 24.16
CA ASP A 194 -5.28 -13.08 23.80
C ASP A 194 -6.28 -13.14 22.65
N ALA A 195 -6.64 -11.97 22.06
CA ALA A 195 -7.67 -11.79 21.04
C ALA A 195 -9.08 -12.30 21.44
N ARG A 196 -9.30 -12.55 22.73
CA ARG A 196 -10.58 -13.04 23.29
C ARG A 196 -11.20 -12.04 24.26
N LYS A 197 -10.39 -11.55 25.21
CA LYS A 197 -10.82 -10.53 26.17
C LYS A 197 -10.36 -9.17 25.70
N TRP A 198 -11.32 -8.30 25.39
CA TRP A 198 -11.07 -6.97 24.86
C TRP A 198 -11.36 -5.90 25.90
N LYS A 199 -10.48 -4.91 25.97
CA LYS A 199 -10.65 -3.72 26.82
C LYS A 199 -10.76 -2.50 25.93
N THR A 200 -11.86 -1.75 26.02
CA THR A 200 -12.02 -0.47 25.34
C THR A 200 -11.08 0.55 25.97
N VAL A 201 -10.29 1.21 25.12
CA VAL A 201 -9.31 2.26 25.52
C VAL A 201 -9.66 3.62 24.91
N TYR A 202 -10.57 3.66 23.93
CA TYR A 202 -11.07 4.87 23.33
C TYR A 202 -12.45 4.61 22.70
N THR A 203 -13.34 5.62 22.76
CA THR A 203 -14.64 5.60 22.11
C THR A 203 -14.82 6.90 21.34
N ASN A 204 -15.16 6.79 20.06
CA ASN A 204 -15.61 7.91 19.23
C ASN A 204 -17.12 7.81 19.04
N LYS A 205 -17.84 8.88 19.39
CA LYS A 205 -19.32 8.96 19.25
C LYS A 205 -19.79 9.78 18.05
N ASP A 206 -18.89 10.43 17.34
CA ASP A 206 -19.20 11.30 16.19
C ASP A 206 -18.03 11.34 15.20
N GLY A 207 -17.78 10.21 14.52
CA GLY A 207 -16.74 10.07 13.52
C GLY A 207 -17.02 10.91 12.30
N GLN A 208 -16.11 11.84 11.99
CA GLN A 208 -16.24 12.75 10.84
C GLN A 208 -15.68 12.16 9.55
N GLY A 209 -14.92 11.07 9.62
CA GLY A 209 -14.24 10.42 8.49
C GLY A 209 -12.94 11.11 8.11
N SER A 210 -12.38 10.79 6.93
CA SER A 210 -11.05 11.18 6.50
C SER A 210 -9.98 10.51 7.38
N THR A 211 -9.38 11.21 8.32
CA THR A 211 -8.33 10.67 9.19
C THR A 211 -8.65 10.97 10.66
N ASP A 212 -8.76 9.91 11.43
CA ASP A 212 -8.90 10.02 12.89
C ASP A 212 -7.54 9.77 13.54
N GLU A 213 -6.96 10.79 14.16
CA GLU A 213 -5.72 10.69 14.96
C GLU A 213 -6.07 10.53 16.44
N ILE A 214 -5.92 9.33 16.97
CA ILE A 214 -6.37 8.94 18.30
C ILE A 214 -5.17 8.82 19.24
N LYS A 215 -5.04 9.76 20.17
CA LYS A 215 -4.06 9.68 21.26
C LYS A 215 -4.63 8.82 22.40
N LEU A 216 -3.87 7.84 22.82
CA LEU A 216 -4.24 6.93 23.91
C LEU A 216 -3.41 7.23 25.16
N SER A 217 -3.99 7.00 26.34
CA SER A 217 -3.17 6.74 27.53
C SER A 217 -2.30 5.51 27.25
N PRO A 218 -0.99 5.55 27.51
CA PRO A 218 -0.10 4.45 27.14
C PRO A 218 -0.61 3.11 27.65
N VAL A 219 -0.78 2.16 26.74
CA VAL A 219 -1.27 0.81 27.02
C VAL A 219 -0.37 -0.23 26.37
N THR A 220 -0.12 -1.35 27.06
CA THR A 220 0.66 -2.46 26.52
C THR A 220 -0.25 -3.60 26.09
N ALA A 221 -0.23 -3.93 24.79
CA ALA A 221 -1.06 -4.99 24.23
C ALA A 221 -0.43 -5.61 22.99
N ARG A 222 -0.87 -6.82 22.63
CA ARG A 222 -0.50 -7.49 21.39
C ARG A 222 -1.50 -7.21 20.26
N TYR A 223 -2.77 -7.07 20.60
CA TYR A 223 -3.85 -6.89 19.61
C TYR A 223 -4.51 -5.54 19.78
N VAL A 224 -4.79 -4.87 18.67
CA VAL A 224 -5.51 -3.59 18.64
C VAL A 224 -6.67 -3.73 17.65
N LYS A 225 -7.87 -3.42 18.10
CA LYS A 225 -9.12 -3.58 17.36
C LYS A 225 -9.86 -2.26 17.21
N MET A 226 -10.36 -2.00 16.02
CA MET A 226 -11.45 -1.07 15.77
C MET A 226 -12.75 -1.90 15.76
N ALA A 227 -13.69 -1.54 16.64
CA ALA A 227 -15.02 -2.14 16.69
C ALA A 227 -16.06 -1.09 16.33
N GLY A 228 -16.78 -1.29 15.23
CA GLY A 228 -17.85 -0.43 14.79
C GLY A 228 -19.07 -0.57 15.71
N VAL A 229 -19.70 0.54 16.03
CA VAL A 229 -20.96 0.63 16.81
C VAL A 229 -22.09 1.05 15.89
N SER A 230 -21.90 2.09 15.09
CA SER A 230 -22.84 2.54 14.09
C SER A 230 -22.14 3.07 12.85
N ARG A 231 -22.70 2.80 11.69
CA ARG A 231 -22.22 3.29 10.38
C ARG A 231 -22.70 4.72 10.13
N ALA A 232 -21.92 5.47 9.37
CA ALA A 232 -22.31 6.81 8.91
C ALA A 232 -23.02 6.79 7.54
N THR A 233 -23.00 5.64 6.84
CA THR A 233 -23.57 5.45 5.50
C THR A 233 -24.29 4.10 5.42
N ASP A 234 -25.01 3.84 4.33
CA ASP A 234 -25.67 2.55 4.07
C ASP A 234 -24.68 1.44 3.70
N PHE A 235 -23.42 1.78 3.38
CA PHE A 235 -22.33 0.82 3.11
C PHE A 235 -21.73 0.28 4.41
N GLY A 236 -20.84 -0.71 4.31
CA GLY A 236 -20.05 -1.22 5.43
C GLY A 236 -19.02 -0.20 5.95
N TYR A 237 -18.06 -0.68 6.72
CA TYR A 237 -16.88 0.14 7.07
C TYR A 237 -15.79 -0.07 6.03
N SER A 238 -15.08 1.00 5.69
CA SER A 238 -13.98 0.95 4.75
C SER A 238 -12.80 1.79 5.25
N LEU A 239 -11.64 1.15 5.40
CA LEU A 239 -10.39 1.76 5.86
C LEU A 239 -9.30 1.61 4.81
N TYR A 240 -8.65 2.71 4.46
CA TYR A 240 -7.38 2.69 3.71
C TYR A 240 -6.24 2.19 4.60
N GLU A 241 -6.10 2.74 5.82
CA GLU A 241 -5.04 2.38 6.74
C GLU A 241 -5.51 2.32 8.19
N PHE A 242 -4.94 1.36 8.93
CA PHE A 242 -5.04 1.22 10.37
C PHE A 242 -3.61 1.25 10.95
N GLU A 243 -3.15 2.43 11.29
CA GLU A 243 -1.78 2.63 11.77
C GLU A 243 -1.75 2.63 13.31
N ILE A 244 -0.69 2.04 13.88
CA ILE A 244 -0.51 1.90 15.32
C ILE A 244 0.89 2.35 15.68
N TYR A 245 1.02 3.21 16.68
CA TYR A 245 2.29 3.79 17.09
C TYR A 245 2.56 3.63 18.57
N GLY A 246 3.82 3.33 18.89
CA GLY A 246 4.37 3.47 20.22
C GLY A 246 4.79 4.91 20.54
N LYS A 247 5.66 5.10 21.53
CA LYS A 247 6.21 6.40 21.87
C LYS A 247 6.94 6.99 20.64
N LYS A 248 6.55 8.20 20.19
CA LYS A 248 7.34 8.93 19.20
C LYS A 248 8.78 9.02 19.72
N GLN A 249 9.72 8.38 19.03
CA GLN A 249 11.13 8.70 19.23
C GLN A 249 11.32 10.14 18.74
N LYS A 250 11.87 10.99 19.60
CA LYS A 250 12.19 12.39 19.30
C LYS A 250 13.32 12.48 18.28
#